data_b8e8909a089bad1825da7520d73c4b9e
#
_entry.id   b8e8909a089bad1825da7520d73c4b9e
#
_cell.length_a   1.000
_cell.length_b   1.000
_cell.length_c   1.000
_cell.angle_alpha   90.00
_cell.angle_beta   90.00
_cell.angle_gamma   90.00
#
_symmetry.space_group_name_H-M   'P 1'
#
loop_
_entity.id
_entity.type
_entity.pdbx_description
1 polymer ?
#
loop_
_entity_poly.entity_id
_entity_poly.type
_entity_poly.pdbx_seq_one_letter_code
_entity_poly.pdbx_strand_id
1 'polypeptide(L)'
;MKSRVAVLRTRPDTVLGDLGRLCELAGVKDALAPGTATILKDNISWHYPYPGANTTPWQLEGTILALRAAGLADLVCVQNDTVVTNPKKGERLNGYLGVLGRYGIPVRYNCDPHDLAWVRYEPKGKMLALPKVFPDGIQIPEFFLGTNIVHLPTVKCHIYTTTTGAMKNAFGGLLATRRHYTHTWIHETLVDLLTIQKEIHTGLFAVMDGTTVGNGPGPRTMVPVRKDVLLAAADQVAIDAVAAKMMGFDPLAIRYLALAHERGLGVADPRDIELVGDADASRENWHFSVGDNLASRVGDVLWFGPLKRLQKLFFHTPLVYVFVAGSYLYHDFLWYPVFGRRAVRSFVRTSPWGALFARYLAEQADALGKGPDFTGGAA
;
A
#
# COMPACT_ATOMS: atom_id res chain seq x y z
N MET A 1 3.44 -8.73 25.53
CA MET A 1 4.68 -8.45 24.78
C MET A 1 4.52 -7.12 24.08
N LYS A 2 5.56 -6.30 24.00
CA LYS A 2 5.52 -5.06 23.17
C LYS A 2 5.49 -5.44 21.70
N SER A 3 4.76 -4.70 20.88
CA SER A 3 4.84 -4.86 19.43
C SER A 3 6.19 -4.39 18.93
N ARG A 4 6.83 -5.20 18.07
CA ARG A 4 8.18 -4.91 17.53
C ARG A 4 8.08 -4.32 16.13
N VAL A 5 8.80 -3.23 15.90
CA VAL A 5 9.00 -2.63 14.58
C VAL A 5 10.49 -2.50 14.30
N ALA A 6 10.95 -3.11 13.23
CA ALA A 6 12.30 -2.93 12.73
C ALA A 6 12.37 -1.67 11.86
N VAL A 7 13.43 -0.87 12.05
CA VAL A 7 13.73 0.31 11.23
C VAL A 7 15.18 0.22 10.80
N LEU A 8 15.49 0.37 9.52
CA LEU A 8 16.85 0.43 9.01
C LEU A 8 17.04 1.59 8.06
N ARG A 9 18.18 2.27 8.16
CA ARG A 9 18.68 3.15 7.10
C ARG A 9 19.21 2.29 5.96
N THR A 10 19.04 2.77 4.73
CA THR A 10 19.41 1.98 3.55
C THR A 10 19.95 2.84 2.42
N ARG A 11 20.61 2.20 1.47
CA ARG A 11 21.15 2.81 0.25
C ARG A 11 20.89 1.90 -0.94
N PRO A 12 20.89 2.45 -2.18
CA PRO A 12 20.62 1.65 -3.37
C PRO A 12 21.52 0.43 -3.58
N ASP A 13 22.77 0.50 -3.11
CA ASP A 13 23.76 -0.59 -3.22
C ASP A 13 23.59 -1.69 -2.18
N THR A 14 22.93 -1.41 -1.05
CA THR A 14 22.75 -2.37 0.05
C THR A 14 21.29 -2.80 0.27
N VAL A 15 20.32 -2.15 -0.39
CA VAL A 15 18.88 -2.26 -0.10
C VAL A 15 18.34 -3.70 -0.06
N LEU A 16 18.81 -4.59 -0.95
CA LEU A 16 18.33 -5.98 -0.96
C LEU A 16 18.81 -6.74 0.28
N GLY A 17 20.08 -6.55 0.68
CA GLY A 17 20.61 -7.12 1.92
C GLY A 17 19.97 -6.51 3.17
N ASP A 18 19.72 -5.20 3.15
CA ASP A 18 19.07 -4.47 4.23
C ASP A 18 17.62 -4.96 4.43
N LEU A 19 16.89 -5.27 3.35
CA LEU A 19 15.53 -5.87 3.43
C LEU A 19 15.56 -7.26 4.06
N GLY A 20 16.56 -8.09 3.73
CA GLY A 20 16.77 -9.37 4.39
C GLY A 20 16.94 -9.22 5.90
N ARG A 21 17.90 -8.37 6.31
CA ARG A 21 18.18 -8.07 7.73
C ARG A 21 16.97 -7.45 8.43
N LEU A 22 16.25 -6.54 7.76
CA LEU A 22 15.05 -5.91 8.29
C LEU A 22 13.97 -6.93 8.65
N CYS A 23 13.69 -7.88 7.74
CA CYS A 23 12.70 -8.93 7.95
C CYS A 23 13.10 -9.87 9.11
N GLU A 24 14.39 -10.20 9.24
CA GLU A 24 14.89 -10.99 10.38
C GLU A 24 14.68 -10.24 11.70
N LEU A 25 15.07 -8.97 11.79
CA LEU A 25 14.90 -8.13 12.98
C LEU A 25 13.43 -8.00 13.38
N ALA A 26 12.54 -7.92 12.39
CA ALA A 26 11.09 -7.85 12.61
C ALA A 26 10.45 -9.21 12.96
N GLY A 27 11.19 -10.32 12.94
CA GLY A 27 10.71 -11.65 13.31
C GLY A 27 9.82 -12.30 12.24
N VAL A 28 10.17 -12.18 10.96
CA VAL A 28 9.36 -12.71 9.85
C VAL A 28 9.07 -14.21 9.98
N LYS A 29 10.02 -15.01 10.48
CA LYS A 29 9.86 -16.46 10.67
C LYS A 29 8.81 -16.82 11.71
N ASP A 30 8.65 -15.98 12.72
CA ASP A 30 7.67 -16.19 13.80
C ASP A 30 6.29 -15.66 13.41
N ALA A 31 6.25 -14.69 12.48
CA ALA A 31 5.03 -14.02 12.07
C ALA A 31 4.25 -14.76 10.97
N LEU A 32 4.92 -15.59 10.18
CA LEU A 32 4.34 -16.26 9.02
C LEU A 32 4.40 -17.79 9.19
N ALA A 33 3.30 -18.47 8.90
CA ALA A 33 3.21 -19.92 9.01
C ALA A 33 4.00 -20.60 7.89
N PRO A 34 4.91 -21.54 8.20
CA PRO A 34 5.62 -22.31 7.18
C PRO A 34 4.67 -23.28 6.46
N GLY A 35 5.01 -23.63 5.21
CA GLY A 35 4.23 -24.58 4.41
C GLY A 35 2.88 -24.07 3.93
N THR A 36 2.62 -22.77 4.07
CA THR A 36 1.39 -22.09 3.64
C THR A 36 1.72 -21.08 2.55
N ALA A 37 0.86 -20.99 1.54
CA ALA A 37 1.02 -19.96 0.50
C ALA A 37 1.08 -18.56 1.12
N THR A 38 1.99 -17.73 0.62
CA THR A 38 2.21 -16.38 1.12
C THR A 38 1.88 -15.37 0.03
N ILE A 39 0.86 -14.56 0.29
CA ILE A 39 0.44 -13.48 -0.60
C ILE A 39 1.41 -12.30 -0.48
N LEU A 40 2.01 -11.89 -1.59
CA LEU A 40 2.68 -10.62 -1.73
C LEU A 40 1.64 -9.58 -2.15
N LYS A 41 1.26 -8.70 -1.22
CA LYS A 41 0.31 -7.63 -1.52
C LYS A 41 1.04 -6.32 -1.70
N ASP A 42 1.43 -6.06 -2.93
CA ASP A 42 2.00 -4.78 -3.31
C ASP A 42 0.97 -3.63 -3.28
N ASN A 43 1.43 -2.43 -3.51
CA ASN A 43 0.63 -1.22 -3.55
C ASN A 43 0.81 -0.50 -4.89
N ILE A 44 -0.20 -0.53 -5.73
CA ILE A 44 -0.27 0.30 -6.94
C ILE A 44 -1.35 1.36 -6.72
N SER A 45 -0.97 2.48 -6.12
CA SER A 45 -1.88 3.62 -5.91
C SER A 45 -2.16 4.36 -7.20
N TRP A 46 -1.22 4.31 -8.14
CA TRP A 46 -1.32 4.86 -9.47
C TRP A 46 -0.56 3.97 -10.46
N HIS A 47 -1.11 3.73 -11.64
CA HIS A 47 -0.41 2.90 -12.63
C HIS A 47 0.87 3.57 -13.19
N TYR A 48 1.02 4.89 -13.06
CA TYR A 48 2.27 5.57 -13.43
C TYR A 48 3.36 5.40 -12.36
N PRO A 49 4.65 5.40 -12.77
CA PRO A 49 5.79 5.19 -11.88
C PRO A 49 6.15 6.46 -11.08
N TYR A 50 5.21 6.94 -10.29
CA TYR A 50 5.41 8.16 -9.51
C TYR A 50 6.16 7.87 -8.19
N PRO A 51 7.29 8.56 -7.90
CA PRO A 51 8.09 8.29 -6.70
C PRO A 51 7.29 8.48 -5.41
N GLY A 52 7.38 7.51 -4.50
CA GLY A 52 6.65 7.49 -3.24
C GLY A 52 5.18 7.07 -3.36
N ALA A 53 4.66 6.78 -4.55
CA ALA A 53 3.26 6.39 -4.72
C ALA A 53 3.02 4.88 -4.66
N ASN A 54 3.93 4.09 -5.19
CA ASN A 54 3.76 2.65 -5.39
C ASN A 54 4.86 1.86 -4.67
N THR A 55 4.64 0.58 -4.44
CA THR A 55 5.69 -0.38 -4.08
C THR A 55 6.87 -0.21 -5.04
N THR A 56 8.08 -0.26 -4.53
CA THR A 56 9.28 -0.16 -5.36
C THR A 56 9.74 -1.55 -5.81
N PRO A 57 10.39 -1.68 -6.98
CA PRO A 57 10.86 -2.98 -7.44
C PRO A 57 11.90 -3.61 -6.50
N TRP A 58 12.76 -2.82 -5.85
CA TRP A 58 13.69 -3.33 -4.84
C TRP A 58 13.01 -3.80 -3.56
N GLN A 59 11.92 -3.13 -3.14
CA GLN A 59 11.10 -3.59 -2.01
C GLN A 59 10.48 -4.95 -2.32
N LEU A 60 9.90 -5.11 -3.51
CA LEU A 60 9.32 -6.38 -3.97
C LEU A 60 10.39 -7.46 -4.04
N GLU A 61 11.52 -7.21 -4.71
CA GLU A 61 12.63 -8.16 -4.87
C GLU A 61 13.24 -8.56 -3.52
N GLY A 62 13.62 -7.58 -2.70
CA GLY A 62 14.23 -7.85 -1.40
C GLY A 62 13.30 -8.60 -0.45
N THR A 63 11.99 -8.34 -0.51
CA THR A 63 11.00 -9.12 0.25
C THR A 63 10.91 -10.55 -0.25
N ILE A 64 10.88 -10.80 -1.56
CA ILE A 64 10.91 -12.17 -2.12
C ILE A 64 12.13 -12.92 -1.62
N LEU A 65 13.31 -12.31 -1.68
CA LEU A 65 14.55 -12.91 -1.21
C LEU A 65 14.53 -13.21 0.29
N ALA A 66 14.06 -12.26 1.11
CA ALA A 66 13.93 -12.43 2.56
C ALA A 66 12.97 -13.55 2.93
N LEU A 67 11.82 -13.65 2.28
CA LEU A 67 10.84 -14.70 2.54
C LEU A 67 11.38 -16.07 2.15
N ARG A 68 12.04 -16.20 1.01
CA ARG A 68 12.70 -17.45 0.60
C ARG A 68 13.80 -17.88 1.57
N ALA A 69 14.62 -16.93 2.03
CA ALA A 69 15.63 -17.20 3.07
C ALA A 69 15.02 -17.61 4.41
N ALA A 70 13.78 -17.16 4.68
CA ALA A 70 13.00 -17.59 5.84
C ALA A 70 12.33 -18.97 5.68
N GLY A 71 12.45 -19.61 4.50
CA GLY A 71 11.84 -20.92 4.20
C GLY A 71 10.41 -20.84 3.62
N LEU A 72 9.95 -19.66 3.26
CA LEU A 72 8.64 -19.42 2.65
C LEU A 72 8.79 -19.41 1.12
N ALA A 73 8.59 -20.55 0.47
CA ALA A 73 8.85 -20.72 -0.96
C ALA A 73 7.63 -20.51 -1.84
N ASP A 74 6.41 -20.80 -1.33
CA ASP A 74 5.15 -20.67 -2.05
C ASP A 74 4.66 -19.21 -1.98
N LEU A 75 5.16 -18.39 -2.91
CA LEU A 75 4.85 -16.95 -2.99
C LEU A 75 3.95 -16.67 -4.19
N VAL A 76 2.91 -15.87 -3.97
CA VAL A 76 1.94 -15.44 -5.00
C VAL A 76 1.71 -13.95 -4.89
N CYS A 77 1.89 -13.18 -5.96
CA CYS A 77 1.52 -11.78 -5.99
C CYS A 77 0.01 -11.65 -6.27
N VAL A 78 -0.70 -10.83 -5.50
CA VAL A 78 -2.14 -10.59 -5.73
C VAL A 78 -2.38 -9.14 -6.07
N GLN A 79 -2.92 -8.92 -7.26
CA GLN A 79 -3.25 -7.60 -7.79
C GLN A 79 -4.73 -7.31 -7.73
N ASN A 80 -5.04 -6.03 -7.65
CA ASN A 80 -6.42 -5.56 -7.73
C ASN A 80 -6.53 -4.38 -8.71
N ASP A 81 -7.64 -4.32 -9.41
CA ASP A 81 -8.01 -3.11 -10.11
C ASP A 81 -8.64 -2.09 -9.15
N THR A 82 -8.68 -0.87 -9.58
CA THR A 82 -9.53 0.18 -9.01
C THR A 82 -10.28 0.85 -10.14
N VAL A 83 -11.30 1.63 -9.80
CA VAL A 83 -12.01 2.45 -10.81
C VAL A 83 -11.10 3.42 -11.57
N VAL A 84 -9.87 3.63 -11.12
CA VAL A 84 -8.90 4.61 -11.69
C VAL A 84 -7.47 4.08 -11.84
N THR A 85 -7.23 2.80 -11.59
CA THR A 85 -5.87 2.22 -11.69
C THR A 85 -5.94 0.86 -12.37
N ASN A 86 -5.23 0.72 -13.47
CA ASN A 86 -5.07 -0.56 -14.18
C ASN A 86 -3.85 -1.30 -13.60
N PRO A 87 -4.02 -2.50 -13.00
CA PRO A 87 -2.93 -3.24 -12.36
C PRO A 87 -1.88 -3.70 -13.38
N LYS A 88 -2.27 -4.25 -14.52
CA LYS A 88 -1.34 -4.75 -15.55
C LYS A 88 -0.45 -3.62 -16.10
N LYS A 89 -1.03 -2.43 -16.32
CA LYS A 89 -0.27 -1.23 -16.69
C LYS A 89 0.66 -0.80 -15.55
N GLY A 90 0.18 -0.88 -14.31
CA GLY A 90 0.95 -0.54 -13.12
C GLY A 90 2.17 -1.45 -12.95
N GLU A 91 2.01 -2.77 -13.04
CA GLU A 91 3.10 -3.74 -12.95
C GLU A 91 4.19 -3.47 -14.00
N ARG A 92 3.77 -3.24 -15.25
CA ARG A 92 4.71 -2.94 -16.34
C ARG A 92 5.48 -1.66 -16.09
N LEU A 93 4.81 -0.57 -15.74
CA LEU A 93 5.43 0.75 -15.60
C LEU A 93 6.26 0.90 -14.33
N ASN A 94 6.01 0.09 -13.30
CA ASN A 94 6.75 0.13 -12.04
C ASN A 94 7.84 -0.95 -11.92
N GLY A 95 8.11 -1.71 -12.99
CA GLY A 95 9.22 -2.66 -13.03
C GLY A 95 8.94 -4.00 -12.36
N TYR A 96 7.68 -4.32 -12.04
CA TYR A 96 7.36 -5.55 -11.30
C TYR A 96 7.43 -6.79 -12.17
N LEU A 97 7.08 -6.69 -13.46
CA LEU A 97 7.13 -7.85 -14.38
C LEU A 97 8.53 -8.45 -14.48
N GLY A 98 9.58 -7.60 -14.47
CA GLY A 98 10.97 -8.05 -14.46
C GLY A 98 11.33 -8.82 -13.20
N VAL A 99 10.90 -8.32 -12.04
CA VAL A 99 11.15 -8.95 -10.74
C VAL A 99 10.35 -10.26 -10.62
N LEU A 100 9.03 -10.21 -10.83
CA LEU A 100 8.16 -11.38 -10.70
C LEU A 100 8.57 -12.50 -11.67
N GLY A 101 8.91 -12.16 -12.92
CA GLY A 101 9.40 -13.11 -13.92
C GLY A 101 10.74 -13.74 -13.53
N ARG A 102 11.71 -12.94 -13.03
CA ARG A 102 13.03 -13.43 -12.57
C ARG A 102 12.92 -14.50 -11.48
N TYR A 103 11.98 -14.33 -10.58
CA TYR A 103 11.78 -15.26 -9.45
C TYR A 103 10.67 -16.27 -9.67
N GLY A 104 10.02 -16.30 -10.84
CA GLY A 104 8.93 -17.23 -11.15
C GLY A 104 7.72 -17.06 -10.22
N ILE A 105 7.43 -15.83 -9.78
CA ILE A 105 6.30 -15.55 -8.88
C ILE A 105 5.02 -15.41 -9.73
N PRO A 106 4.01 -16.27 -9.53
CA PRO A 106 2.72 -16.14 -10.21
C PRO A 106 1.98 -14.90 -9.72
N VAL A 107 1.19 -14.31 -10.62
CA VAL A 107 0.31 -13.17 -10.31
C VAL A 107 -1.14 -13.62 -10.47
N ARG A 108 -1.98 -13.27 -9.49
CA ARG A 108 -3.43 -13.42 -9.53
C ARG A 108 -4.11 -12.07 -9.46
N TYR A 109 -5.15 -11.90 -10.26
CA TYR A 109 -5.92 -10.65 -10.32
C TYR A 109 -7.28 -10.84 -9.67
N ASN A 110 -7.58 -10.11 -8.61
CA ASN A 110 -8.88 -10.21 -7.94
C ASN A 110 -10.06 -9.66 -8.76
N CYS A 111 -9.75 -9.00 -9.88
CA CYS A 111 -10.73 -8.54 -10.87
C CYS A 111 -10.97 -9.56 -11.99
N ASP A 112 -10.23 -10.66 -12.05
CA ASP A 112 -10.41 -11.74 -13.01
C ASP A 112 -11.06 -12.94 -12.31
N PRO A 113 -12.30 -13.32 -12.68
CA PRO A 113 -12.99 -14.44 -12.05
C PRO A 113 -12.34 -15.81 -12.33
N HIS A 114 -11.44 -15.91 -13.31
CA HIS A 114 -10.65 -17.12 -13.57
C HIS A 114 -9.46 -17.24 -12.61
N ASP A 115 -8.99 -16.14 -12.05
CA ASP A 115 -7.85 -16.10 -11.13
C ASP A 115 -8.27 -16.23 -9.65
N LEU A 116 -9.32 -15.54 -9.25
CA LEU A 116 -9.79 -15.51 -7.86
C LEU A 116 -11.32 -15.55 -7.78
N ALA A 117 -11.84 -16.56 -7.09
CA ALA A 117 -13.25 -16.62 -6.69
C ALA A 117 -13.51 -15.72 -5.48
N TRP A 118 -14.71 -15.13 -5.43
CA TRP A 118 -15.21 -14.36 -4.29
C TRP A 118 -16.22 -15.18 -3.52
N VAL A 119 -16.04 -15.24 -2.19
CA VAL A 119 -16.94 -15.99 -1.28
C VAL A 119 -17.54 -15.05 -0.25
N ARG A 120 -18.77 -15.37 0.19
CA ARG A 120 -19.39 -14.68 1.31
C ARG A 120 -18.64 -15.03 2.59
N TYR A 121 -18.35 -14.01 3.39
CA TYR A 121 -17.64 -14.14 4.65
C TYR A 121 -18.45 -13.50 5.78
N GLU A 122 -18.61 -14.24 6.87
CA GLU A 122 -19.25 -13.75 8.10
C GLU A 122 -18.15 -13.54 9.16
N PRO A 123 -17.74 -12.28 9.42
CA PRO A 123 -16.71 -11.98 10.40
C PRO A 123 -17.11 -12.40 11.81
N LYS A 124 -16.19 -12.98 12.56
CA LYS A 124 -16.40 -13.36 13.97
C LYS A 124 -16.35 -12.13 14.88
N GLY A 125 -15.46 -11.18 14.56
CA GLY A 125 -15.33 -9.94 15.31
C GLY A 125 -16.44 -8.94 15.01
N LYS A 126 -16.73 -8.07 15.97
CA LYS A 126 -17.73 -7.00 15.79
C LYS A 126 -17.26 -5.99 14.78
N MET A 127 -17.96 -5.85 13.66
CA MET A 127 -17.70 -4.87 12.61
C MET A 127 -18.26 -3.48 12.96
N LEU A 128 -17.56 -2.43 12.54
CA LEU A 128 -17.93 -1.03 12.78
C LEU A 128 -18.70 -0.41 11.61
N ALA A 129 -18.31 -0.73 10.39
CA ALA A 129 -18.80 -0.08 9.18
C ALA A 129 -19.25 -1.05 8.09
N LEU A 130 -18.53 -2.14 7.83
CA LEU A 130 -18.79 -3.00 6.66
C LEU A 130 -20.22 -3.52 6.54
N PRO A 131 -20.94 -3.95 7.61
CA PRO A 131 -22.33 -4.37 7.50
C PRO A 131 -23.30 -3.24 7.11
N LYS A 132 -22.95 -1.98 7.41
CA LYS A 132 -23.74 -0.80 7.01
C LYS A 132 -23.54 -0.46 5.55
N VAL A 133 -22.32 -0.71 5.04
CA VAL A 133 -21.94 -0.41 3.65
C VAL A 133 -22.36 -1.54 2.72
N PHE A 134 -22.25 -2.78 3.17
CA PHE A 134 -22.59 -4.00 2.42
C PHE A 134 -23.67 -4.81 3.15
N PRO A 135 -24.92 -4.34 3.13
CA PRO A 135 -26.03 -5.03 3.84
C PRO A 135 -26.33 -6.43 3.27
N ASP A 136 -25.98 -6.67 2.00
CA ASP A 136 -26.15 -7.97 1.34
C ASP A 136 -25.06 -8.99 1.73
N GLY A 137 -24.11 -8.60 2.57
CA GLY A 137 -23.02 -9.42 3.07
C GLY A 137 -21.65 -8.99 2.55
N ILE A 138 -20.63 -9.39 3.30
CA ILE A 138 -19.23 -9.13 2.98
C ILE A 138 -18.71 -10.25 2.08
N GLN A 139 -18.02 -9.90 1.00
CA GLN A 139 -17.35 -10.85 0.12
C GLN A 139 -15.86 -10.63 0.18
N ILE A 140 -15.08 -11.72 0.24
CA ILE A 140 -13.63 -11.73 0.22
C ILE A 140 -13.12 -12.73 -0.83
N PRO A 141 -11.88 -12.59 -1.32
CA PRO A 141 -11.30 -13.61 -2.20
C PRO A 141 -11.10 -14.92 -1.44
N GLU A 142 -11.60 -16.02 -1.98
CA GLU A 142 -11.48 -17.35 -1.37
C GLU A 142 -10.03 -17.74 -1.09
N PHE A 143 -9.13 -17.41 -2.02
CA PHE A 143 -7.70 -17.68 -1.89
C PHE A 143 -7.03 -17.04 -0.66
N PHE A 144 -7.64 -16.00 -0.07
CA PHE A 144 -7.08 -15.36 1.13
C PHE A 144 -7.28 -16.19 2.41
N LEU A 145 -8.25 -17.11 2.40
CA LEU A 145 -8.54 -17.97 3.55
C LEU A 145 -7.39 -18.95 3.80
N GLY A 146 -6.83 -18.92 4.99
CA GLY A 146 -5.78 -19.84 5.41
C GLY A 146 -4.40 -19.61 4.78
N THR A 147 -4.15 -18.45 4.21
CA THR A 147 -2.84 -18.06 3.63
C THR A 147 -2.13 -17.04 4.50
N ASN A 148 -0.82 -16.92 4.37
CA ASN A 148 -0.09 -15.75 4.87
C ASN A 148 -0.29 -14.54 3.96
N ILE A 149 -0.13 -13.32 4.51
CA ILE A 149 -0.07 -12.12 3.70
C ILE A 149 1.06 -11.19 4.14
N VAL A 150 1.81 -10.67 3.17
CA VAL A 150 2.86 -9.67 3.35
C VAL A 150 2.47 -8.40 2.60
N HIS A 151 2.17 -7.34 3.34
CA HIS A 151 1.87 -6.03 2.78
C HIS A 151 3.14 -5.27 2.43
N LEU A 152 3.16 -4.65 1.25
CA LEU A 152 4.29 -3.87 0.73
C LEU A 152 3.89 -2.40 0.51
N PRO A 153 3.50 -1.67 1.56
CA PRO A 153 3.14 -0.26 1.43
C PRO A 153 4.38 0.63 1.28
N THR A 154 4.14 1.87 0.85
CA THR A 154 5.10 2.96 0.82
C THR A 154 4.69 4.03 1.81
N VAL A 155 5.64 4.64 2.50
CA VAL A 155 5.35 5.75 3.43
C VAL A 155 4.87 6.97 2.65
N LYS A 156 3.64 7.40 2.90
CA LYS A 156 3.04 8.57 2.23
C LYS A 156 1.85 9.14 2.97
N CYS A 157 1.63 10.44 2.79
CA CYS A 157 0.39 11.10 3.21
C CYS A 157 -0.82 10.62 2.40
N HIS A 158 -2.00 10.84 2.96
CA HIS A 158 -3.26 10.53 2.31
C HIS A 158 -4.35 11.52 2.73
N ILE A 159 -5.07 12.08 1.75
CA ILE A 159 -6.07 13.13 1.96
C ILE A 159 -7.18 12.79 2.95
N TYR A 160 -7.62 11.53 3.05
CA TYR A 160 -8.73 11.11 3.93
C TYR A 160 -8.30 10.40 5.21
N THR A 161 -7.11 9.81 5.24
CA THR A 161 -6.65 8.97 6.35
C THR A 161 -5.36 9.49 6.99
N THR A 162 -4.94 10.69 6.66
CA THR A 162 -3.67 11.33 7.07
C THR A 162 -2.46 10.57 6.52
N THR A 163 -2.37 9.27 6.75
CA THR A 163 -1.31 8.39 6.23
C THR A 163 -1.92 7.23 5.44
N THR A 164 -1.12 6.68 4.56
CA THR A 164 -1.35 5.35 3.98
C THR A 164 -0.59 4.34 4.83
N GLY A 165 -0.52 3.12 4.67
CA GLY A 165 0.30 2.19 5.44
C GLY A 165 -0.13 0.76 5.20
N ALA A 166 0.29 -0.13 6.11
CA ALA A 166 0.00 -1.55 6.04
C ALA A 166 -1.51 -1.84 6.20
N MET A 167 -2.16 -1.18 7.17
CA MET A 167 -3.60 -1.36 7.38
C MET A 167 -4.40 -0.98 6.14
N LYS A 168 -4.06 0.15 5.50
CA LYS A 168 -4.77 0.61 4.30
C LYS A 168 -4.43 -0.20 3.06
N ASN A 169 -3.31 -0.90 3.01
CA ASN A 169 -2.93 -1.72 1.86
C ASN A 169 -3.90 -2.89 1.62
N ALA A 170 -4.52 -3.43 2.66
CA ALA A 170 -5.58 -4.43 2.57
C ALA A 170 -6.84 -3.94 1.84
N PHE A 171 -7.09 -2.64 1.85
CA PHE A 171 -8.22 -2.03 1.16
C PHE A 171 -8.23 -2.37 -0.34
N GLY A 172 -7.06 -2.49 -0.94
CA GLY A 172 -6.87 -2.89 -2.31
C GLY A 172 -6.61 -4.39 -2.47
N GLY A 173 -7.54 -5.26 -2.25
CA GLY A 173 -7.35 -6.71 -2.43
C GLY A 173 -8.40 -7.51 -1.69
N LEU A 174 -8.68 -7.11 -0.47
CA LEU A 174 -9.66 -7.78 0.38
C LEU A 174 -11.11 -7.38 0.07
N LEU A 175 -11.36 -6.17 -0.42
CA LEU A 175 -12.69 -5.71 -0.84
C LEU A 175 -12.84 -5.70 -2.36
N ALA A 176 -14.02 -6.07 -2.84
CA ALA A 176 -14.42 -6.02 -4.24
C ALA A 176 -14.43 -4.58 -4.80
N THR A 177 -14.72 -4.43 -6.09
CA THR A 177 -14.68 -3.13 -6.81
C THR A 177 -15.56 -2.03 -6.21
N ARG A 178 -16.63 -2.40 -5.49
CA ARG A 178 -17.53 -1.46 -4.80
C ARG A 178 -16.94 -0.84 -3.52
N ARG A 179 -15.68 -1.09 -3.20
CA ARG A 179 -14.99 -0.55 -2.01
C ARG A 179 -15.04 0.98 -1.87
N HIS A 180 -15.24 1.73 -2.96
CA HIS A 180 -15.41 3.18 -2.90
C HIS A 180 -16.63 3.63 -2.08
N TYR A 181 -17.61 2.76 -1.85
CA TYR A 181 -18.76 3.04 -0.96
C TYR A 181 -18.35 3.25 0.49
N THR A 182 -17.18 2.76 0.89
CA THR A 182 -16.70 2.83 2.27
C THR A 182 -16.03 4.16 2.62
N HIS A 183 -15.78 5.08 1.67
CA HIS A 183 -14.99 6.29 1.93
C HIS A 183 -15.53 7.15 3.07
N THR A 184 -16.85 7.23 3.26
CA THR A 184 -17.46 7.93 4.39
C THR A 184 -17.10 7.34 5.74
N TRP A 185 -16.83 6.03 5.78
CA TRP A 185 -16.50 5.25 6.97
C TRP A 185 -15.09 4.65 6.84
N ILE A 186 -14.18 5.39 6.18
CA ILE A 186 -12.89 4.83 5.80
C ILE A 186 -12.07 4.37 7.01
N HIS A 187 -12.08 5.12 8.10
CA HIS A 187 -11.33 4.77 9.31
C HIS A 187 -11.88 3.49 9.95
N GLU A 188 -13.18 3.41 10.15
CA GLU A 188 -13.86 2.24 10.67
C GLU A 188 -13.69 1.03 9.74
N THR A 189 -13.74 1.25 8.43
CA THR A 189 -13.51 0.20 7.42
C THR A 189 -12.11 -0.38 7.53
N LEU A 190 -11.07 0.43 7.73
CA LEU A 190 -9.70 -0.08 7.89
C LEU A 190 -9.55 -0.96 9.12
N VAL A 191 -10.25 -0.62 10.21
CA VAL A 191 -10.29 -1.45 11.44
C VAL A 191 -11.03 -2.77 11.18
N ASP A 192 -12.15 -2.72 10.49
CA ASP A 192 -12.91 -3.93 10.11
C ASP A 192 -12.06 -4.85 9.22
N LEU A 193 -11.35 -4.29 8.24
CA LEU A 193 -10.46 -5.06 7.36
C LEU A 193 -9.31 -5.72 8.13
N LEU A 194 -8.71 -5.03 9.09
CA LEU A 194 -7.67 -5.63 9.94
C LEU A 194 -8.25 -6.75 10.81
N THR A 195 -9.47 -6.58 11.33
CA THR A 195 -10.17 -7.62 12.08
C THR A 195 -10.35 -8.88 11.21
N ILE A 196 -10.89 -8.72 9.99
CA ILE A 196 -11.06 -9.83 9.04
C ILE A 196 -9.70 -10.47 8.71
N GLN A 197 -8.67 -9.69 8.41
CA GLN A 197 -7.34 -10.23 8.09
C GLN A 197 -6.79 -11.12 9.22
N LYS A 198 -6.96 -10.69 10.48
CA LYS A 198 -6.53 -11.49 11.65
C LYS A 198 -7.33 -12.79 11.82
N GLU A 199 -8.51 -12.87 11.24
CA GLU A 199 -9.35 -14.08 11.28
C GLU A 199 -9.02 -15.07 10.16
N ILE A 200 -8.66 -14.55 8.96
CA ILE A 200 -8.55 -15.37 7.75
C ILE A 200 -7.12 -15.78 7.42
N HIS A 201 -6.12 -14.95 7.77
CA HIS A 201 -4.73 -15.24 7.46
C HIS A 201 -4.04 -16.03 8.56
N THR A 202 -3.16 -16.96 8.17
CA THR A 202 -2.33 -17.73 9.09
C THR A 202 -1.17 -16.91 9.63
N GLY A 203 -0.78 -15.84 8.93
CA GLY A 203 0.23 -14.90 9.36
C GLY A 203 0.10 -13.56 8.61
N LEU A 204 0.38 -12.46 9.32
CA LEU A 204 0.39 -11.11 8.77
C LEU A 204 1.77 -10.49 8.97
N PHE A 205 2.28 -9.88 7.92
CA PHE A 205 3.54 -9.15 7.97
C PHE A 205 3.48 -7.91 7.06
N ALA A 206 4.31 -6.93 7.33
CA ALA A 206 4.43 -5.75 6.48
C ALA A 206 5.89 -5.36 6.32
N VAL A 207 6.28 -5.01 5.10
CA VAL A 207 7.56 -4.41 4.73
C VAL A 207 7.26 -3.10 4.04
N MET A 208 7.61 -1.98 4.67
CA MET A 208 7.24 -0.63 4.23
C MET A 208 8.46 0.11 3.69
N ASP A 209 8.34 0.62 2.48
CA ASP A 209 9.39 1.42 1.85
C ASP A 209 9.27 2.90 2.23
N GLY A 210 10.32 3.44 2.82
CA GLY A 210 10.54 4.84 3.13
C GLY A 210 11.78 5.40 2.42
N THR A 211 12.26 4.79 1.34
CA THR A 211 13.43 5.29 0.59
C THR A 211 13.12 6.61 -0.10
N THR A 212 11.97 6.68 -0.75
CA THR A 212 11.37 7.90 -1.28
C THR A 212 9.91 7.93 -0.86
N VAL A 213 9.53 8.90 -0.07
CA VAL A 213 8.24 9.02 0.59
C VAL A 213 7.40 10.14 -0.01
N GLY A 214 6.08 10.08 0.19
CA GLY A 214 5.16 11.07 -0.38
C GLY A 214 4.66 12.07 0.64
N ASN A 215 5.02 13.35 0.52
CA ASN A 215 4.47 14.46 1.30
C ASN A 215 3.38 15.20 0.54
N GLY A 216 2.28 15.59 1.19
CA GLY A 216 1.19 16.37 0.57
C GLY A 216 -0.03 15.54 0.22
N PRO A 217 -0.88 16.01 -0.72
CA PRO A 217 -2.19 15.44 -0.98
C PRO A 217 -2.11 14.09 -1.72
N GLY A 218 -1.78 13.06 -0.93
CA GLY A 218 -1.67 11.68 -1.43
C GLY A 218 -3.02 11.01 -1.73
N PRO A 219 -2.97 9.90 -2.47
CA PRO A 219 -1.81 9.07 -2.76
C PRO A 219 -1.12 9.33 -4.12
N ARG A 220 -1.46 10.38 -4.87
CA ARG A 220 -0.98 10.58 -6.26
C ARG A 220 -0.18 11.86 -6.45
N THR A 221 -0.73 13.00 -6.03
CA THR A 221 -0.19 14.34 -6.32
C THR A 221 0.73 14.86 -5.21
N MET A 222 1.52 13.98 -4.64
CA MET A 222 2.45 14.27 -3.54
C MET A 222 3.75 14.90 -4.06
N VAL A 223 4.51 15.46 -3.13
CA VAL A 223 5.91 15.84 -3.35
C VAL A 223 6.79 14.68 -2.89
N PRO A 224 7.59 14.06 -3.78
CA PRO A 224 8.53 13.01 -3.40
C PRO A 224 9.66 13.58 -2.53
N VAL A 225 9.93 12.93 -1.39
CA VAL A 225 11.01 13.30 -0.47
C VAL A 225 11.87 12.07 -0.19
N ARG A 226 13.19 12.19 -0.36
CA ARG A 226 14.14 11.12 -0.04
C ARG A 226 14.31 11.01 1.47
N LYS A 227 14.20 9.78 2.03
CA LYS A 227 14.35 9.51 3.48
C LYS A 227 15.26 8.33 3.79
N ASP A 228 15.52 7.45 2.82
CA ASP A 228 16.50 6.36 2.92
C ASP A 228 16.26 5.40 4.10
N VAL A 229 14.99 5.09 4.41
CA VAL A 229 14.62 4.21 5.51
C VAL A 229 13.70 3.08 5.02
N LEU A 230 13.74 1.97 5.74
CA LEU A 230 12.87 0.81 5.58
C LEU A 230 12.27 0.46 6.93
N LEU A 231 11.02 -0.02 6.95
CA LEU A 231 10.36 -0.50 8.16
C LEU A 231 9.76 -1.89 7.92
N ALA A 232 9.75 -2.75 8.95
CA ALA A 232 8.99 -4.00 8.91
C ALA A 232 8.42 -4.37 10.27
N ALA A 233 7.26 -5.03 10.28
CA ALA A 233 6.62 -5.55 11.48
C ALA A 233 5.56 -6.60 11.18
N ALA A 234 5.26 -7.45 12.16
CA ALA A 234 4.08 -8.31 12.18
C ALA A 234 2.80 -7.55 12.59
N ASP A 235 2.94 -6.46 13.34
CA ASP A 235 1.84 -5.61 13.77
C ASP A 235 1.64 -4.44 12.80
N GLN A 236 0.54 -4.49 12.01
CA GLN A 236 0.21 -3.49 11.01
C GLN A 236 -0.12 -2.12 11.63
N VAL A 237 -0.65 -2.10 12.86
CA VAL A 237 -0.94 -0.85 13.58
C VAL A 237 0.36 -0.20 14.03
N ALA A 238 1.29 -1.00 14.58
CA ALA A 238 2.56 -0.50 15.10
C ALA A 238 3.46 0.06 13.99
N ILE A 239 3.56 -0.60 12.85
CA ILE A 239 4.36 -0.08 11.72
C ILE A 239 3.78 1.23 11.17
N ASP A 240 2.45 1.31 11.05
CA ASP A 240 1.77 2.52 10.60
C ASP A 240 1.94 3.67 11.61
N ALA A 241 1.91 3.36 12.92
CA ALA A 241 2.13 4.34 13.98
C ALA A 241 3.56 4.90 13.98
N VAL A 242 4.56 4.03 13.81
CA VAL A 242 5.97 4.47 13.70
C VAL A 242 6.16 5.35 12.47
N ALA A 243 5.64 4.93 11.31
CA ALA A 243 5.71 5.72 10.08
C ALA A 243 5.01 7.08 10.25
N ALA A 244 3.81 7.12 10.85
CA ALA A 244 3.07 8.35 11.11
C ALA A 244 3.86 9.32 12.00
N LYS A 245 4.49 8.81 13.08
CA LYS A 245 5.34 9.60 13.96
C LYS A 245 6.54 10.19 13.23
N MET A 246 7.23 9.39 12.40
CA MET A 246 8.35 9.88 11.59
C MET A 246 7.90 10.96 10.61
N MET A 247 6.71 10.86 10.05
CA MET A 247 6.11 11.89 9.19
C MET A 247 5.78 13.18 9.96
N GLY A 248 5.71 13.15 11.29
CA GLY A 248 5.40 14.30 12.14
C GLY A 248 3.96 14.34 12.64
N PHE A 249 3.20 13.25 12.47
CA PHE A 249 1.83 13.14 12.98
C PHE A 249 1.80 12.41 14.33
N ASP A 250 0.82 12.75 15.16
CA ASP A 250 0.50 11.97 16.35
C ASP A 250 -0.31 10.73 15.94
N PRO A 251 0.21 9.50 16.11
CA PRO A 251 -0.50 8.29 15.72
C PRO A 251 -1.84 8.11 16.42
N LEU A 252 -1.96 8.53 17.68
CA LEU A 252 -3.20 8.44 18.44
C LEU A 252 -4.25 9.48 18.03
N ALA A 253 -3.85 10.55 17.35
CA ALA A 253 -4.77 11.49 16.72
C ALA A 253 -5.30 10.99 15.36
N ILE A 254 -4.69 9.96 14.77
CA ILE A 254 -5.16 9.34 13.51
C ILE A 254 -6.24 8.32 13.86
N ARG A 255 -7.49 8.62 13.50
CA ARG A 255 -8.67 7.87 13.94
C ARG A 255 -8.60 6.36 13.71
N TYR A 256 -8.12 5.86 12.55
CA TYR A 256 -8.08 4.42 12.32
C TYR A 256 -7.02 3.71 13.19
N LEU A 257 -5.91 4.38 13.50
CA LEU A 257 -4.87 3.85 14.41
C LEU A 257 -5.38 3.82 15.86
N ALA A 258 -6.00 4.92 16.31
CA ALA A 258 -6.58 4.98 17.65
C ALA A 258 -7.65 3.90 17.85
N LEU A 259 -8.59 3.77 16.92
CA LEU A 259 -9.65 2.75 16.97
C LEU A 259 -9.09 1.31 16.96
N ALA A 260 -8.06 1.04 16.15
CA ALA A 260 -7.43 -0.29 16.11
C ALA A 260 -6.71 -0.59 17.44
N HIS A 261 -6.04 0.40 18.02
CA HIS A 261 -5.38 0.29 19.32
C HIS A 261 -6.39 0.03 20.45
N GLU A 262 -7.45 0.84 20.54
CA GLU A 262 -8.53 0.69 21.52
C GLU A 262 -9.21 -0.68 21.46
N ARG A 263 -9.26 -1.30 20.28
CA ARG A 263 -9.84 -2.63 20.07
C ARG A 263 -8.85 -3.78 20.27
N GLY A 264 -7.61 -3.49 20.63
CA GLY A 264 -6.57 -4.51 20.85
C GLY A 264 -6.11 -5.21 19.56
N LEU A 265 -6.30 -4.58 18.39
CA LEU A 265 -5.87 -5.13 17.10
C LEU A 265 -4.39 -4.92 16.81
N GLY A 266 -3.72 -4.04 17.56
CA GLY A 266 -2.30 -3.74 17.50
C GLY A 266 -1.98 -2.52 18.36
N VAL A 267 -0.73 -2.05 18.32
CA VAL A 267 -0.22 -1.00 19.20
C VAL A 267 0.01 0.29 18.42
N ALA A 268 -0.77 1.35 18.72
CA ALA A 268 -0.57 2.67 18.10
C ALA A 268 0.23 3.64 18.97
N ASP A 269 0.34 3.40 20.29
CA ASP A 269 1.14 4.26 21.16
C ASP A 269 2.63 3.97 20.95
N PRO A 270 3.42 4.94 20.46
CA PRO A 270 4.86 4.74 20.24
C PRO A 270 5.66 4.36 21.47
N ARG A 271 5.16 4.65 22.69
CA ARG A 271 5.80 4.30 23.96
C ARG A 271 5.76 2.79 24.24
N ASP A 272 4.78 2.09 23.66
CA ASP A 272 4.55 0.67 23.83
C ASP A 272 5.08 -0.16 22.65
N ILE A 273 5.80 0.48 21.72
CA ILE A 273 6.44 -0.18 20.57
C ILE A 273 7.92 -0.39 20.86
N GLU A 274 8.41 -1.60 20.65
CA GLU A 274 9.83 -1.93 20.66
C GLU A 274 10.43 -1.62 19.29
N LEU A 275 11.38 -0.70 19.24
CA LEU A 275 12.11 -0.37 18.02
C LEU A 275 13.44 -1.11 17.98
N VAL A 276 13.70 -1.81 16.87
CA VAL A 276 14.95 -2.57 16.64
C VAL A 276 15.64 -2.12 15.34
N GLY A 277 16.93 -2.37 15.24
CA GLY A 277 17.77 -1.88 14.14
C GLY A 277 18.24 -0.45 14.37
N ASP A 278 18.10 0.42 13.38
CA ASP A 278 18.49 1.84 13.47
C ASP A 278 17.37 2.66 14.14
N ALA A 279 17.07 2.35 15.40
CA ALA A 279 15.95 2.92 16.15
C ALA A 279 16.01 4.46 16.27
N ASP A 280 17.19 5.06 16.15
CA ASP A 280 17.39 6.53 16.13
C ASP A 280 16.73 7.17 14.89
N ALA A 281 16.67 6.47 13.76
CA ALA A 281 15.98 6.96 12.57
C ALA A 281 14.49 7.25 12.82
N SER A 282 13.84 6.47 13.69
CA SER A 282 12.44 6.69 14.06
C SER A 282 12.18 7.93 14.92
N ARG A 283 13.25 8.56 15.45
CA ARG A 283 13.16 9.82 16.23
C ARG A 283 13.10 11.05 15.33
N GLU A 284 13.39 10.89 14.04
CA GLU A 284 13.25 11.98 13.08
C GLU A 284 11.81 12.46 13.01
N ASN A 285 11.64 13.76 12.83
CA ASN A 285 10.37 14.38 12.48
C ASN A 285 10.52 15.03 11.11
N TRP A 286 9.76 14.55 10.12
CA TRP A 286 9.87 15.04 8.76
C TRP A 286 9.01 16.28 8.47
N HIS A 287 8.19 16.69 9.43
CA HIS A 287 7.31 17.86 9.34
C HIS A 287 6.40 17.82 8.10
N PHE A 288 5.82 16.66 7.81
CA PHE A 288 4.91 16.48 6.68
C PHE A 288 3.55 17.11 6.97
N SER A 289 2.87 17.50 5.91
CA SER A 289 1.48 17.92 5.96
C SER A 289 0.69 17.25 4.84
N VAL A 290 -0.58 16.94 5.11
CA VAL A 290 -1.44 16.29 4.11
C VAL A 290 -1.72 17.23 2.95
N GLY A 291 -1.93 18.51 3.20
CA GLY A 291 -2.31 19.49 2.18
C GLY A 291 -3.63 19.16 1.49
N ASP A 292 -3.95 19.94 0.48
CA ASP A 292 -5.14 19.78 -0.35
C ASP A 292 -4.83 19.85 -1.85
N ASN A 293 -5.65 19.21 -2.66
CA ASN A 293 -5.71 19.40 -4.09
C ASN A 293 -7.17 19.60 -4.55
N LEU A 294 -7.37 19.93 -5.83
CA LEU A 294 -8.72 20.15 -6.35
C LEU A 294 -9.63 18.92 -6.15
N ALA A 295 -9.10 17.73 -6.38
CA ALA A 295 -9.87 16.48 -6.22
C ALA A 295 -10.22 16.21 -4.75
N SER A 296 -9.32 16.52 -3.78
CA SER A 296 -9.62 16.38 -2.35
C SER A 296 -10.74 17.32 -1.93
N ARG A 297 -10.68 18.59 -2.34
CA ARG A 297 -11.73 19.57 -2.00
C ARG A 297 -13.10 19.19 -2.52
N VAL A 298 -13.19 18.65 -3.74
CA VAL A 298 -14.44 18.10 -4.27
C VAL A 298 -14.88 16.88 -3.44
N GLY A 299 -13.94 16.00 -3.12
CA GLY A 299 -14.20 14.83 -2.26
C GLY A 299 -14.71 15.22 -0.88
N ASP A 300 -14.13 16.24 -0.24
CA ASP A 300 -14.55 16.70 1.09
C ASP A 300 -16.00 17.20 1.11
N VAL A 301 -16.41 17.94 0.07
CA VAL A 301 -17.80 18.39 -0.06
C VAL A 301 -18.77 17.22 -0.23
N LEU A 302 -18.35 16.18 -0.95
CA LEU A 302 -19.18 15.01 -1.27
C LEU A 302 -19.21 13.96 -0.15
N TRP A 303 -18.06 13.67 0.48
CA TRP A 303 -17.94 12.59 1.47
C TRP A 303 -18.22 13.07 2.89
N PHE A 304 -17.79 14.27 3.24
CA PHE A 304 -17.82 14.79 4.61
C PHE A 304 -18.64 16.08 4.75
N GLY A 305 -18.86 16.80 3.64
CA GLY A 305 -19.52 18.10 3.60
C GLY A 305 -21.04 18.04 3.41
N PRO A 306 -21.65 19.17 2.97
CA PRO A 306 -23.10 19.35 2.88
C PRO A 306 -23.78 18.38 1.92
N LEU A 307 -23.06 17.90 0.88
CA LEU A 307 -23.60 16.94 -0.08
C LEU A 307 -23.55 15.48 0.39
N LYS A 308 -23.09 15.21 1.61
CA LYS A 308 -23.05 13.88 2.22
C LYS A 308 -24.39 13.14 2.13
N ARG A 309 -25.51 13.85 2.24
CA ARG A 309 -26.86 13.23 2.15
C ARG A 309 -27.17 12.66 0.77
N LEU A 310 -26.49 13.14 -0.29
CA LEU A 310 -26.69 12.73 -1.68
C LEU A 310 -25.71 11.61 -2.11
N GLN A 311 -24.90 11.08 -1.20
CA GLN A 311 -23.89 10.06 -1.53
C GLN A 311 -24.45 8.83 -2.21
N LYS A 312 -25.62 8.33 -1.75
CA LYS A 312 -26.25 7.17 -2.38
C LYS A 312 -26.58 7.45 -3.84
N LEU A 313 -27.06 8.65 -4.16
CA LEU A 313 -27.32 9.07 -5.54
C LEU A 313 -26.04 9.17 -6.36
N PHE A 314 -24.99 9.79 -5.84
CA PHE A 314 -23.77 10.05 -6.60
C PHE A 314 -22.88 8.79 -6.75
N PHE A 315 -22.79 7.93 -5.75
CA PHE A 315 -21.80 6.86 -5.72
C PHE A 315 -22.37 5.45 -5.82
N HIS A 316 -23.68 5.26 -5.58
CA HIS A 316 -24.35 3.96 -5.72
C HIS A 316 -25.17 3.84 -7.01
N THR A 317 -25.08 4.83 -7.90
CA THR A 317 -25.73 4.86 -9.22
C THR A 317 -24.65 5.05 -10.31
N PRO A 318 -25.00 4.92 -11.60
CA PRO A 318 -24.08 5.20 -12.71
C PRO A 318 -23.47 6.60 -12.70
N LEU A 319 -23.98 7.55 -11.91
CA LEU A 319 -23.37 8.87 -11.72
C LEU A 319 -21.94 8.81 -11.16
N VAL A 320 -21.56 7.74 -10.48
CA VAL A 320 -20.18 7.51 -10.02
C VAL A 320 -19.17 7.62 -11.17
N TYR A 321 -19.53 7.19 -12.37
CA TYR A 321 -18.64 7.25 -13.53
C TYR A 321 -18.29 8.68 -13.97
N VAL A 322 -19.13 9.68 -13.65
CA VAL A 322 -18.81 11.10 -13.86
C VAL A 322 -17.63 11.52 -12.97
N PHE A 323 -17.63 11.11 -11.71
CA PHE A 323 -16.53 11.39 -10.77
C PHE A 323 -15.27 10.60 -11.11
N VAL A 324 -15.44 9.35 -11.56
CA VAL A 324 -14.33 8.53 -12.07
C VAL A 324 -13.71 9.20 -13.29
N ALA A 325 -14.50 9.63 -14.27
CA ALA A 325 -14.01 10.33 -15.45
C ALA A 325 -13.32 11.66 -15.07
N GLY A 326 -13.89 12.42 -14.14
CA GLY A 326 -13.28 13.64 -13.62
C GLY A 326 -11.93 13.38 -12.94
N SER A 327 -11.82 12.31 -12.17
CA SER A 327 -10.57 11.88 -11.54
C SER A 327 -9.51 11.48 -12.57
N TYR A 328 -9.88 10.75 -13.62
CA TYR A 328 -8.98 10.42 -14.74
C TYR A 328 -8.52 11.67 -15.47
N LEU A 329 -9.47 12.55 -15.84
CA LEU A 329 -9.15 13.78 -16.54
C LEU A 329 -8.15 14.63 -15.74
N TYR A 330 -8.40 14.81 -14.44
CA TYR A 330 -7.52 15.59 -13.59
C TYR A 330 -6.15 14.94 -13.42
N HIS A 331 -6.08 13.66 -12.99
CA HIS A 331 -4.82 13.04 -12.62
C HIS A 331 -4.01 12.57 -13.83
N ASP A 332 -4.63 11.89 -14.78
CA ASP A 332 -3.92 11.17 -15.85
C ASP A 332 -3.74 12.04 -17.11
N PHE A 333 -4.68 12.95 -17.42
CA PHE A 333 -4.59 13.77 -18.60
C PHE A 333 -4.10 15.20 -18.35
N LEU A 334 -4.32 15.77 -17.16
CA LEU A 334 -3.85 17.12 -16.83
C LEU A 334 -2.60 17.10 -15.95
N TRP A 335 -2.69 16.49 -14.75
CA TRP A 335 -1.63 16.62 -13.76
C TRP A 335 -0.38 15.80 -14.11
N TYR A 336 -0.55 14.53 -14.50
CA TYR A 336 0.60 13.67 -14.77
C TYR A 336 1.44 14.11 -15.99
N PRO A 337 0.86 14.46 -17.16
CA PRO A 337 1.64 14.94 -18.29
C PRO A 337 2.43 16.21 -18.00
N VAL A 338 1.88 17.13 -17.20
CA VAL A 338 2.50 18.43 -16.92
C VAL A 338 3.50 18.35 -15.76
N PHE A 339 3.09 17.82 -14.64
CA PHE A 339 3.89 17.80 -13.39
C PHE A 339 4.49 16.42 -13.11
N GLY A 340 3.71 15.36 -13.22
CA GLY A 340 4.12 14.00 -12.87
C GLY A 340 5.31 13.52 -13.69
N ARG A 341 5.26 13.65 -15.01
CA ARG A 341 6.38 13.27 -15.90
C ARG A 341 7.67 14.04 -15.59
N ARG A 342 7.55 15.33 -15.24
CA ARG A 342 8.73 16.14 -14.86
C ARG A 342 9.33 15.63 -13.54
N ALA A 343 8.49 15.32 -12.56
CA ALA A 343 8.93 14.76 -11.28
C ALA A 343 9.63 13.40 -11.47
N VAL A 344 9.06 12.50 -12.28
CA VAL A 344 9.68 11.19 -12.60
C VAL A 344 11.02 11.38 -13.31
N ARG A 345 11.09 12.23 -14.33
CA ARG A 345 12.37 12.52 -15.03
C ARG A 345 13.42 13.13 -14.11
N SER A 346 13.01 14.05 -13.24
CA SER A 346 13.91 14.62 -12.24
C SER A 346 14.42 13.56 -11.28
N PHE A 347 13.51 12.74 -10.74
CA PHE A 347 13.85 11.64 -9.84
C PHE A 347 14.88 10.68 -10.48
N VAL A 348 14.63 10.21 -11.70
CA VAL A 348 15.55 9.30 -12.41
C VAL A 348 16.92 9.93 -12.62
N ARG A 349 17.00 11.24 -12.89
CA ARG A 349 18.27 11.92 -13.18
C ARG A 349 19.05 12.34 -11.94
N THR A 350 18.39 12.69 -10.85
CA THR A 350 19.01 13.36 -9.71
C THR A 350 19.03 12.52 -8.43
N SER A 351 18.20 11.48 -8.35
CA SER A 351 18.15 10.62 -7.17
C SER A 351 18.89 9.30 -7.39
N PRO A 352 19.71 8.84 -6.45
CA PRO A 352 20.31 7.51 -6.52
C PRO A 352 19.25 6.38 -6.56
N TRP A 353 18.08 6.58 -5.95
CA TRP A 353 16.94 5.67 -6.07
C TRP A 353 16.29 5.71 -7.45
N GLY A 354 16.32 6.89 -8.09
CA GLY A 354 15.88 7.04 -9.48
C GLY A 354 16.78 6.30 -10.46
N ALA A 355 18.11 6.35 -10.24
CA ALA A 355 19.08 5.58 -11.02
C ALA A 355 18.87 4.06 -10.84
N LEU A 356 18.61 3.60 -9.61
CA LEU A 356 18.27 2.21 -9.34
C LEU A 356 16.95 1.82 -10.04
N PHE A 357 15.92 2.64 -9.96
CA PHE A 357 14.65 2.41 -10.63
C PHE A 357 14.82 2.27 -12.16
N ALA A 358 15.62 3.15 -12.78
CA ALA A 358 15.90 3.09 -14.20
C ALA A 358 16.59 1.78 -14.60
N ARG A 359 17.49 1.24 -13.75
CA ARG A 359 18.13 -0.06 -13.97
C ARG A 359 17.12 -1.20 -13.96
N TYR A 360 16.19 -1.23 -13.00
CA TYR A 360 15.11 -2.24 -12.97
C TYR A 360 14.24 -2.21 -14.22
N LEU A 361 13.91 -1.01 -14.71
CA LEU A 361 13.15 -0.87 -15.95
C LEU A 361 13.92 -1.32 -17.18
N ALA A 362 15.22 -1.06 -17.24
CA ALA A 362 16.09 -1.53 -18.33
C ALA A 362 16.17 -3.07 -18.34
N GLU A 363 16.45 -3.68 -17.19
CA GLU A 363 16.51 -5.14 -17.03
C GLU A 363 15.15 -5.81 -17.41
N GLN A 364 14.02 -5.19 -17.03
CA GLN A 364 12.70 -5.66 -17.44
C GLN A 364 12.50 -5.56 -18.96
N ALA A 365 12.93 -4.46 -19.56
CA ALA A 365 12.80 -4.22 -21.00
C ALA A 365 13.60 -5.25 -21.80
N ASP A 366 14.83 -5.52 -21.38
CA ASP A 366 15.69 -6.55 -21.98
C ASP A 366 15.04 -7.95 -21.87
N ALA A 367 14.53 -8.30 -20.68
CA ALA A 367 13.84 -9.58 -20.45
C ALA A 367 12.57 -9.76 -21.30
N LEU A 368 11.88 -8.66 -21.62
CA LEU A 368 10.65 -8.68 -22.42
C LEU A 368 10.90 -8.44 -23.93
N GLY A 369 12.15 -8.22 -24.35
CA GLY A 369 12.51 -7.92 -25.74
C GLY A 369 11.94 -6.57 -26.22
N LYS A 370 11.77 -5.59 -25.34
CA LYS A 370 11.20 -4.26 -25.60
C LYS A 370 12.11 -3.15 -25.05
N GLY A 371 12.16 -2.01 -25.72
CA GLY A 371 12.86 -0.85 -25.19
C GLY A 371 12.25 -0.32 -23.87
N PRO A 372 13.08 0.30 -22.97
CA PRO A 372 12.61 0.80 -21.69
C PRO A 372 11.62 1.97 -21.86
N ASP A 373 10.43 1.87 -21.25
CA ASP A 373 9.43 2.93 -21.23
C ASP A 373 9.44 3.67 -19.87
N PHE A 374 10.16 4.78 -19.80
CA PHE A 374 10.26 5.60 -18.58
C PHE A 374 9.10 6.59 -18.40
N THR A 375 8.18 6.71 -19.34
CA THR A 375 7.24 7.83 -19.37
C THR A 375 5.77 7.43 -19.42
N GLY A 376 5.47 6.15 -19.63
CA GLY A 376 4.09 5.70 -19.83
C GLY A 376 3.46 6.31 -21.08
N GLY A 377 4.26 6.54 -22.11
CA GLY A 377 3.77 6.94 -23.42
C GLY A 377 2.77 5.92 -23.94
N ALA A 378 1.70 6.38 -24.56
CA ALA A 378 0.72 5.53 -25.20
C ALA A 378 1.41 4.67 -26.27
N ALA A 379 1.38 3.35 -26.08
CA ALA A 379 1.55 2.35 -27.10
C ALA A 379 0.17 1.77 -27.41
#